data_bca3c5a5c36e76c29887ce2228e5ef91
#
_entry.id   bca3c5a5c36e76c29887ce2228e5ef91
#
_cell.length_a   1.000
_cell.length_b   1.000
_cell.length_c   1.000
_cell.angle_alpha   90.00
_cell.angle_beta   90.00
_cell.angle_gamma   90.00
#
_symmetry.space_group_name_H-M   'P 1'
#
loop_
_entity.id
_entity.type
_entity.pdbx_description
1 polymer ?
#
loop_
_entity_poly.entity_id
_entity_poly.type
_entity_poly.pdbx_seq_one_letter_code
_entity_poly.pdbx_strand_id
1 'polypeptide(L)'
;MILSLFRLLLHPLFKWVYKYDFENLENTIKIHREVRARNDKERQDLKSKLDGFRYWEKNMKAVIKGYKWNSLALTSKDEIVVISSNSDDMRSINIILTNLHSRYGVCCCHLGAGTEENGHILSLLKKAGVKDVDSSNMVTVDDIQCKEKNNGYGSTLLSYFIERAREQQIGIVAGWLSPADRKCHGKLRKFYERLQFDVYFLPDSNEGVIIRRL
;
A
#
# COMPACT_ATOMS: atom_id res chain seq x y z
N MET A 1 -76.71 0.75 -11.18
CA MET A 1 -76.58 1.05 -12.61
C MET A 1 -76.34 2.57 -12.86
N ILE A 2 -77.02 3.52 -12.25
CA ILE A 2 -76.86 4.96 -12.45
C ILE A 2 -75.49 5.48 -11.99
N LEU A 3 -74.97 5.03 -10.86
CA LEU A 3 -73.64 5.37 -10.32
C LEU A 3 -72.45 4.93 -11.20
N SER A 4 -72.58 3.79 -11.90
CA SER A 4 -71.54 3.34 -12.81
C SER A 4 -71.50 4.12 -14.12
N LEU A 5 -72.66 4.58 -14.62
CA LEU A 5 -72.75 5.47 -15.78
C LEU A 5 -72.19 6.87 -15.47
N PHE A 6 -72.45 7.40 -14.30
CA PHE A 6 -71.93 8.70 -13.84
C PHE A 6 -70.39 8.65 -13.72
N ARG A 7 -69.86 7.56 -13.22
CA ARG A 7 -68.40 7.35 -13.13
C ARG A 7 -67.73 7.28 -14.50
N LEU A 8 -68.41 6.59 -15.49
CA LEU A 8 -67.92 6.44 -16.84
C LEU A 8 -67.90 7.77 -17.62
N LEU A 9 -68.86 8.66 -17.39
CA LEU A 9 -68.98 9.95 -18.08
C LEU A 9 -68.14 11.05 -17.40
N LEU A 10 -68.10 11.07 -16.08
CA LEU A 10 -67.39 12.11 -15.35
C LEU A 10 -65.85 11.88 -15.28
N HIS A 11 -65.44 10.64 -15.32
CA HIS A 11 -64.02 10.33 -15.25
C HIS A 11 -63.18 10.92 -16.42
N PRO A 12 -63.58 10.76 -17.70
CA PRO A 12 -62.90 11.41 -18.82
C PRO A 12 -62.98 12.94 -18.76
N LEU A 13 -64.09 13.52 -18.27
CA LEU A 13 -64.28 14.95 -18.16
C LEU A 13 -63.39 15.54 -17.04
N PHE A 14 -63.32 14.86 -15.90
CA PHE A 14 -62.37 15.19 -14.83
C PHE A 14 -60.92 15.07 -15.32
N LYS A 15 -60.60 14.02 -16.05
CA LYS A 15 -59.27 13.82 -16.61
C LYS A 15 -58.89 14.90 -17.64
N TRP A 16 -59.86 15.42 -18.39
CA TRP A 16 -59.64 16.50 -19.33
C TRP A 16 -59.44 17.85 -18.64
N VAL A 17 -60.27 18.18 -17.60
CA VAL A 17 -60.22 19.45 -16.84
C VAL A 17 -58.92 19.52 -16.00
N TYR A 18 -58.53 18.39 -15.40
CA TYR A 18 -57.36 18.35 -14.52
C TYR A 18 -56.13 17.71 -15.19
N LYS A 19 -56.12 17.61 -16.51
CA LYS A 19 -55.05 16.99 -17.26
C LYS A 19 -53.69 17.54 -16.88
N TYR A 20 -53.57 18.83 -16.78
CA TYR A 20 -52.33 19.53 -16.41
C TYR A 20 -51.88 19.21 -14.99
N ASP A 21 -52.79 19.13 -14.05
CA ASP A 21 -52.47 18.83 -12.64
C ASP A 21 -52.02 17.35 -12.49
N PHE A 22 -52.66 16.43 -13.24
CA PHE A 22 -52.22 15.04 -13.26
C PHE A 22 -50.84 14.83 -13.87
N GLU A 23 -50.56 15.50 -14.98
CA GLU A 23 -49.23 15.42 -15.63
C GLU A 23 -48.13 16.02 -14.67
N ASN A 24 -48.40 17.14 -14.00
CA ASN A 24 -47.51 17.70 -13.03
C ASN A 24 -47.30 16.77 -11.82
N LEU A 25 -48.33 16.13 -11.34
CA LEU A 25 -48.24 15.18 -10.23
C LEU A 25 -47.40 13.94 -10.62
N GLU A 26 -47.64 13.37 -11.82
CA GLU A 26 -46.85 12.24 -12.33
C GLU A 26 -45.37 12.62 -12.48
N ASN A 27 -45.06 13.80 -13.03
CA ASN A 27 -43.69 14.30 -13.14
C ASN A 27 -43.06 14.52 -11.76
N THR A 28 -43.80 15.07 -10.81
CA THR A 28 -43.31 15.24 -9.44
C THR A 28 -42.99 13.90 -8.78
N ILE A 29 -43.88 12.90 -8.93
CA ILE A 29 -43.65 11.54 -8.42
C ILE A 29 -42.43 10.91 -9.09
N LYS A 30 -42.23 11.10 -10.38
CA LYS A 30 -41.07 10.59 -11.12
C LYS A 30 -39.77 11.22 -10.57
N ILE A 31 -39.74 12.55 -10.43
CA ILE A 31 -38.58 13.25 -9.86
C ILE A 31 -38.27 12.76 -8.44
N HIS A 32 -39.28 12.62 -7.59
CA HIS A 32 -39.09 12.09 -6.23
C HIS A 32 -38.54 10.67 -6.22
N ARG A 33 -38.96 9.80 -7.14
CA ARG A 33 -38.40 8.45 -7.26
C ARG A 33 -36.94 8.46 -7.68
N GLU A 34 -36.59 9.31 -8.65
CA GLU A 34 -35.19 9.46 -9.12
C GLU A 34 -34.27 10.01 -8.02
N VAL A 35 -34.72 11.05 -7.30
CA VAL A 35 -33.99 11.60 -6.14
C VAL A 35 -33.81 10.55 -5.06
N ARG A 36 -34.84 9.78 -4.73
CA ARG A 36 -34.77 8.72 -3.72
C ARG A 36 -33.79 7.64 -4.15
N ALA A 37 -33.81 7.19 -5.40
CA ALA A 37 -32.88 6.19 -5.91
C ALA A 37 -31.42 6.68 -5.86
N ARG A 38 -31.18 7.97 -6.17
CA ARG A 38 -29.85 8.58 -6.03
C ARG A 38 -29.38 8.59 -4.57
N ASN A 39 -30.24 9.06 -3.66
CA ASN A 39 -29.91 9.11 -2.24
C ASN A 39 -29.65 7.72 -1.65
N ASP A 40 -30.39 6.71 -2.06
CA ASP A 40 -30.18 5.32 -1.64
C ASP A 40 -28.82 4.79 -2.13
N LYS A 41 -28.42 5.10 -3.36
CA LYS A 41 -27.11 4.76 -3.90
C LYS A 41 -25.97 5.46 -3.14
N GLU A 42 -26.10 6.76 -2.87
CA GLU A 42 -25.13 7.52 -2.07
C GLU A 42 -25.00 6.98 -0.64
N ARG A 43 -26.12 6.61 -0.02
CA ARG A 43 -26.12 5.96 1.30
C ARG A 43 -25.40 4.63 1.30
N GLN A 44 -25.57 3.81 0.25
CA GLN A 44 -24.87 2.55 0.13
C GLN A 44 -23.37 2.75 -0.06
N ASP A 45 -22.96 3.73 -0.88
CA ASP A 45 -21.55 4.08 -1.08
C ASP A 45 -20.89 4.57 0.22
N LEU A 46 -21.56 5.49 0.93
CA LEU A 46 -21.08 5.98 2.22
C LEU A 46 -21.00 4.86 3.28
N LYS A 47 -21.96 3.96 3.30
CA LYS A 47 -21.93 2.80 4.20
C LYS A 47 -20.75 1.88 3.89
N SER A 48 -20.52 1.58 2.61
CA SER A 48 -19.37 0.79 2.18
C SER A 48 -18.03 1.42 2.58
N LYS A 49 -17.89 2.75 2.40
CA LYS A 49 -16.71 3.51 2.83
C LYS A 49 -16.54 3.46 4.35
N LEU A 50 -17.63 3.65 5.11
CA LEU A 50 -17.59 3.58 6.58
C LEU A 50 -17.17 2.20 7.08
N ASP A 51 -17.70 1.14 6.48
CA ASP A 51 -17.34 -0.23 6.82
C ASP A 51 -15.86 -0.51 6.48
N GLY A 52 -15.35 0.04 5.37
CA GLY A 52 -13.94 0.03 5.02
C GLY A 52 -13.07 0.73 6.08
N PHE A 53 -13.47 1.91 6.55
CA PHE A 53 -12.75 2.63 7.61
C PHE A 53 -12.75 1.89 8.95
N ARG A 54 -13.88 1.31 9.36
CA ARG A 54 -13.95 0.49 10.59
C ARG A 54 -13.05 -0.73 10.52
N TYR A 55 -13.01 -1.35 9.36
CA TYR A 55 -12.13 -2.48 9.11
C TYR A 55 -10.65 -2.07 9.20
N TRP A 56 -10.28 -0.96 8.58
CA TRP A 56 -8.95 -0.38 8.65
C TRP A 56 -8.56 -0.02 10.10
N GLU A 57 -9.43 0.65 10.85
CA GLU A 57 -9.19 0.99 12.26
C GLU A 57 -8.87 -0.25 13.10
N LYS A 58 -9.62 -1.33 12.89
CA LYS A 58 -9.39 -2.60 13.59
C LYS A 58 -8.04 -3.21 13.23
N ASN A 59 -7.65 -3.18 11.95
CA ASN A 59 -6.36 -3.67 11.48
C ASN A 59 -5.20 -2.83 12.01
N MET A 60 -5.34 -1.50 11.97
CA MET A 60 -4.37 -0.58 12.54
C MET A 60 -4.13 -0.85 14.03
N LYS A 61 -5.19 -0.99 14.81
CA LYS A 61 -5.07 -1.30 16.24
C LYS A 61 -4.35 -2.63 16.48
N ALA A 62 -4.58 -3.64 15.65
CA ALA A 62 -3.90 -4.92 15.75
C ALA A 62 -2.40 -4.82 15.43
N VAL A 63 -2.04 -4.07 14.38
CA VAL A 63 -0.64 -3.84 13.98
C VAL A 63 0.09 -3.01 15.03
N ILE A 64 -0.47 -1.87 15.43
CA ILE A 64 0.14 -0.96 16.41
C ILE A 64 0.40 -1.67 17.75
N LYS A 65 -0.51 -2.54 18.17
CA LYS A 65 -0.37 -3.29 19.43
C LYS A 65 0.79 -4.29 19.41
N GLY A 66 1.13 -4.81 18.22
CA GLY A 66 2.20 -5.80 18.05
C GLY A 66 3.60 -5.21 17.84
N TYR A 67 3.72 -3.91 17.57
CA TYR A 67 4.99 -3.26 17.21
C TYR A 67 5.23 -2.00 18.02
N LYS A 68 6.51 -1.78 18.33
CA LYS A 68 6.93 -0.65 19.19
C LYS A 68 6.88 0.70 18.46
N TRP A 69 7.23 0.70 17.19
CA TRP A 69 7.34 1.90 16.36
C TRP A 69 6.43 1.80 15.15
N ASN A 70 5.66 2.84 14.90
CA ASN A 70 4.73 2.90 13.78
C ASN A 70 4.80 4.25 13.07
N SER A 71 4.76 4.23 11.76
CA SER A 71 4.79 5.41 10.90
C SER A 71 3.77 5.26 9.76
N LEU A 72 3.28 6.37 9.24
CA LEU A 72 2.45 6.41 8.03
C LEU A 72 3.31 6.79 6.84
N ALA A 73 3.08 6.16 5.72
CA ALA A 73 3.74 6.48 4.46
C ALA A 73 2.76 6.41 3.28
N LEU A 74 3.15 7.03 2.17
CA LEU A 74 2.48 6.89 0.89
C LEU A 74 3.35 6.04 -0.04
N THR A 75 2.72 5.11 -0.74
CA THR A 75 3.40 4.37 -1.82
C THR A 75 3.49 5.24 -3.07
N SER A 76 4.27 4.79 -4.05
CA SER A 76 4.34 5.44 -5.38
C SER A 76 3.02 5.41 -6.16
N LYS A 77 1.99 4.79 -5.63
CA LYS A 77 0.62 4.73 -6.17
C LYS A 77 -0.39 5.48 -5.29
N ASP A 78 0.08 6.38 -4.45
CA ASP A 78 -0.72 7.18 -3.53
C ASP A 78 -1.55 6.35 -2.53
N GLU A 79 -1.14 5.10 -2.27
CA GLU A 79 -1.77 4.26 -1.26
C GLU A 79 -1.18 4.57 0.11
N ILE A 80 -2.04 4.82 1.09
CA ILE A 80 -1.63 5.01 2.49
C ILE A 80 -1.31 3.65 3.09
N VAL A 81 -0.14 3.54 3.70
CA VAL A 81 0.36 2.33 4.36
C VAL A 81 0.88 2.63 5.75
N VAL A 82 0.86 1.61 6.60
CA VAL A 82 1.48 1.65 7.93
C VAL A 82 2.79 0.90 7.87
N ILE A 83 3.86 1.54 8.27
CA ILE A 83 5.17 0.92 8.46
C ILE A 83 5.38 0.74 9.96
N SER A 84 5.66 -0.48 10.37
CA SER A 84 5.84 -0.83 11.77
C SER A 84 7.16 -1.56 11.97
N SER A 85 7.87 -1.28 13.05
CA SER A 85 9.12 -1.95 13.38
C SER A 85 9.10 -2.52 14.80
N ASN A 86 9.84 -3.61 15.00
CA ASN A 86 9.98 -4.28 16.30
C ASN A 86 11.05 -3.62 17.18
N SER A 87 12.00 -2.90 16.57
CA SER A 87 13.14 -2.28 17.22
C SER A 87 13.42 -0.90 16.68
N ASP A 88 14.13 -0.10 17.41
CA ASP A 88 14.72 1.16 16.96
C ASP A 88 16.19 0.98 16.55
N ASP A 89 16.81 -0.11 16.98
CA ASP A 89 18.20 -0.43 16.62
C ASP A 89 18.23 -1.03 15.20
N MET A 90 18.88 -0.28 14.31
CA MET A 90 19.05 -0.68 12.90
C MET A 90 19.94 -1.91 12.72
N ARG A 91 20.69 -2.30 13.75
CA ARG A 91 21.55 -3.49 13.71
C ARG A 91 20.80 -4.81 13.89
N SER A 92 19.54 -4.73 14.30
CA SER A 92 18.65 -5.90 14.42
C SER A 92 17.20 -5.44 14.32
N ILE A 93 16.77 -5.10 13.12
CA ILE A 93 15.45 -4.54 12.87
C ILE A 93 14.66 -5.38 11.88
N ASN A 94 13.40 -5.62 12.22
CA ASN A 94 12.40 -6.13 11.31
C ASN A 94 11.34 -5.07 11.11
N ILE A 95 11.12 -4.71 9.86
CA ILE A 95 10.15 -3.70 9.47
C ILE A 95 9.08 -4.38 8.62
N ILE A 96 7.84 -4.09 8.90
CA ILE A 96 6.72 -4.55 8.09
C ILE A 96 5.94 -3.36 7.55
N LEU A 97 5.37 -3.56 6.38
CA LEU A 97 4.44 -2.65 5.75
C LEU A 97 3.08 -3.32 5.62
N THR A 98 2.04 -2.64 6.09
CA THR A 98 0.65 -3.10 6.03
C THR A 98 -0.19 -2.06 5.33
N ASN A 99 -0.97 -2.46 4.34
CA ASN A 99 -1.90 -1.57 3.66
C ASN A 99 -3.29 -1.57 4.32
N LEU A 100 -4.16 -0.63 3.90
CA LEU A 100 -5.51 -0.47 4.44
C LEU A 100 -6.42 -1.68 4.17
N HIS A 101 -6.13 -2.44 3.11
CA HIS A 101 -6.96 -3.53 2.62
C HIS A 101 -6.51 -4.91 3.16
N SER A 102 -5.37 -4.97 3.85
CA SER A 102 -4.87 -6.21 4.44
C SER A 102 -5.80 -6.72 5.53
N ARG A 103 -6.28 -7.94 5.38
CA ARG A 103 -7.06 -8.59 6.44
C ARG A 103 -6.14 -8.96 7.61
N TYR A 104 -6.53 -8.56 8.83
CA TYR A 104 -5.87 -8.99 10.08
C TYR A 104 -4.39 -8.63 10.22
N GLY A 105 -3.98 -7.44 9.79
CA GLY A 105 -2.58 -7.02 9.92
C GLY A 105 -1.61 -7.87 9.09
N VAL A 106 -2.09 -8.47 8.00
CA VAL A 106 -1.22 -9.24 7.10
C VAL A 106 -0.19 -8.31 6.50
N CYS A 107 1.07 -8.60 6.79
CA CYS A 107 2.21 -7.89 6.21
C CYS A 107 2.18 -7.99 4.68
N CYS A 108 2.16 -6.85 4.00
CA CYS A 108 2.23 -6.77 2.54
C CYS A 108 3.67 -6.82 2.05
N CYS A 109 4.60 -6.27 2.84
CA CYS A 109 6.04 -6.31 2.59
C CYS A 109 6.78 -6.36 3.92
N HIS A 110 7.84 -7.16 3.97
CA HIS A 110 8.73 -7.33 5.12
C HIS A 110 10.15 -6.96 4.70
N LEU A 111 10.91 -6.33 5.59
CA LEU A 111 12.33 -6.06 5.46
C LEU A 111 13.02 -6.47 6.74
N GLY A 112 13.95 -7.40 6.64
CA GLY A 112 14.90 -7.75 7.68
C GLY A 112 16.24 -7.04 7.43
N ALA A 113 16.84 -6.54 8.49
CA ALA A 113 18.16 -5.91 8.41
C ALA A 113 18.95 -6.15 9.70
N GLY A 114 20.28 -6.18 9.56
CA GLY A 114 21.17 -6.46 10.68
C GLY A 114 22.62 -6.15 10.41
N THR A 115 23.46 -6.84 11.10
CA THR A 115 24.94 -6.78 10.93
C THR A 115 25.57 -8.17 10.83
N GLU A 116 24.77 -9.24 10.90
CA GLU A 116 25.29 -10.61 10.97
C GLU A 116 26.03 -11.02 9.70
N GLU A 117 25.59 -10.56 8.54
CA GLU A 117 26.18 -10.90 7.24
C GLU A 117 27.29 -9.92 6.78
N ASN A 118 27.69 -8.95 7.61
CA ASN A 118 28.66 -7.94 7.23
C ASN A 118 29.97 -8.53 6.66
N GLY A 119 30.48 -9.60 7.25
CA GLY A 119 31.71 -10.25 6.79
C GLY A 119 31.62 -10.80 5.37
N HIS A 120 30.50 -11.45 5.03
CA HIS A 120 30.27 -11.99 3.69
C HIS A 120 30.11 -10.83 2.68
N ILE A 121 29.29 -9.84 2.99
CA ILE A 121 29.03 -8.68 2.13
C ILE A 121 30.33 -7.89 1.87
N LEU A 122 31.17 -7.68 2.88
CA LEU A 122 32.48 -7.04 2.73
C LEU A 122 33.38 -7.81 1.78
N SER A 123 33.40 -9.15 1.85
CA SER A 123 34.13 -9.98 0.91
C SER A 123 33.65 -9.80 -0.52
N LEU A 124 32.31 -9.75 -0.74
CA LEU A 124 31.72 -9.51 -2.06
C LEU A 124 32.02 -8.11 -2.59
N LEU A 125 31.93 -7.07 -1.76
CA LEU A 125 32.27 -5.70 -2.12
C LEU A 125 33.75 -5.57 -2.53
N LYS A 126 34.67 -6.22 -1.81
CA LYS A 126 36.10 -6.29 -2.16
C LYS A 126 36.30 -6.96 -3.51
N LYS A 127 35.63 -8.11 -3.78
CA LYS A 127 35.69 -8.80 -5.08
C LYS A 127 35.09 -7.93 -6.20
N ALA A 128 34.09 -7.11 -5.92
CA ALA A 128 33.52 -6.15 -6.87
C ALA A 128 34.40 -4.90 -7.09
N GLY A 129 35.55 -4.78 -6.40
CA GLY A 129 36.47 -3.66 -6.54
C GLY A 129 36.03 -2.42 -5.75
N VAL A 130 35.05 -2.54 -4.85
CA VAL A 130 34.61 -1.43 -3.98
C VAL A 130 35.61 -1.23 -2.87
N LYS A 131 36.14 -0.01 -2.77
CA LYS A 131 37.12 0.37 -1.75
C LYS A 131 36.51 1.22 -0.65
N ASP A 132 37.20 1.35 0.46
CA ASP A 132 36.89 2.29 1.55
C ASP A 132 35.48 2.07 2.15
N VAL A 133 35.18 0.81 2.48
CA VAL A 133 33.94 0.43 3.16
C VAL A 133 34.22 0.28 4.66
N ASP A 134 33.68 1.19 5.45
CA ASP A 134 33.75 1.10 6.91
C ASP A 134 32.62 0.18 7.44
N SER A 135 32.99 -1.00 7.87
CA SER A 135 32.06 -1.98 8.41
C SER A 135 31.45 -1.58 9.75
N SER A 136 32.11 -0.70 10.49
CA SER A 136 31.61 -0.22 11.79
C SER A 136 30.41 0.73 11.64
N ASN A 137 30.32 1.37 10.46
CA ASN A 137 29.26 2.30 10.11
C ASN A 137 28.36 1.76 8.96
N MET A 138 28.16 0.45 8.94
CA MET A 138 27.39 -0.24 7.92
C MET A 138 26.26 -1.09 8.55
N VAL A 139 25.12 -1.08 7.91
CA VAL A 139 23.99 -2.02 8.16
C VAL A 139 23.61 -2.72 6.88
N THR A 140 23.19 -3.98 7.02
CA THR A 140 22.80 -4.80 5.86
C THR A 140 21.32 -4.98 5.79
N VAL A 141 20.79 -4.97 4.56
CA VAL A 141 19.45 -5.44 4.23
C VAL A 141 19.57 -6.93 3.91
N ASP A 142 18.98 -7.77 4.77
CA ASP A 142 19.09 -9.22 4.66
C ASP A 142 18.04 -9.78 3.68
N ASP A 143 16.81 -9.25 3.75
CA ASP A 143 15.71 -9.69 2.90
C ASP A 143 14.63 -8.62 2.73
N ILE A 144 14.02 -8.59 1.54
CA ILE A 144 12.81 -7.80 1.26
C ILE A 144 11.79 -8.70 0.58
N GLN A 145 10.77 -9.09 1.31
CA GLN A 145 9.69 -9.93 0.80
C GLN A 145 8.39 -9.17 0.66
N CYS A 146 7.90 -9.02 -0.57
CA CYS A 146 6.60 -8.42 -0.86
C CYS A 146 5.64 -9.46 -1.41
N LYS A 147 4.48 -9.63 -0.77
CA LYS A 147 3.42 -10.55 -1.23
C LYS A 147 2.81 -10.10 -2.55
N GLU A 148 2.63 -8.79 -2.70
CA GLU A 148 2.09 -8.18 -3.91
C GLU A 148 3.17 -7.37 -4.62
N LYS A 149 3.43 -7.74 -5.87
CA LYS A 149 4.45 -7.07 -6.70
C LYS A 149 3.87 -5.84 -7.38
N ASN A 150 4.74 -4.88 -7.69
CA ASN A 150 4.43 -3.66 -8.45
C ASN A 150 3.47 -2.66 -7.77
N ASN A 151 3.26 -2.76 -6.46
CA ASN A 151 2.48 -1.78 -5.68
C ASN A 151 3.35 -0.73 -4.98
N GLY A 152 4.66 -0.74 -5.20
CA GLY A 152 5.58 0.22 -4.61
C GLY A 152 5.99 -0.12 -3.15
N TYR A 153 5.44 -1.17 -2.55
CA TYR A 153 5.68 -1.51 -1.15
C TYR A 153 7.14 -1.68 -0.79
N GLY A 154 7.89 -2.44 -1.61
CA GLY A 154 9.33 -2.65 -1.38
C GLY A 154 10.13 -1.36 -1.45
N SER A 155 9.81 -0.47 -2.40
CA SER A 155 10.48 0.84 -2.52
C SER A 155 10.17 1.72 -1.33
N THR A 156 8.89 1.78 -0.91
CA THR A 156 8.46 2.58 0.25
C THR A 156 9.13 2.09 1.52
N LEU A 157 9.19 0.77 1.71
CA LEU A 157 9.81 0.17 2.90
C LEU A 157 11.33 0.40 2.94
N LEU A 158 12.01 0.21 1.81
CA LEU A 158 13.46 0.44 1.73
C LEU A 158 13.81 1.93 1.84
N SER A 159 13.00 2.84 1.29
CA SER A 159 13.18 4.29 1.49
C SER A 159 13.05 4.68 2.96
N TYR A 160 12.03 4.18 3.64
CA TYR A 160 11.87 4.38 5.08
C TYR A 160 13.08 3.86 5.88
N PHE A 161 13.56 2.67 5.55
CA PHE A 161 14.76 2.11 6.18
C PHE A 161 16.00 2.98 5.97
N ILE A 162 16.22 3.50 4.77
CA ILE A 162 17.32 4.40 4.45
C ILE A 162 17.25 5.71 5.25
N GLU A 163 16.06 6.30 5.39
CA GLU A 163 15.86 7.51 6.19
C GLU A 163 16.16 7.26 7.66
N ARG A 164 15.69 6.14 8.21
CA ARG A 164 16.02 5.74 9.59
C ARG A 164 17.52 5.52 9.79
N ALA A 165 18.20 4.92 8.80
CA ALA A 165 19.66 4.73 8.85
C ALA A 165 20.39 6.09 8.91
N ARG A 166 19.95 7.07 8.11
CA ARG A 166 20.50 8.44 8.16
C ARG A 166 20.29 9.12 9.52
N GLU A 167 19.07 9.00 10.09
CA GLU A 167 18.77 9.55 11.41
C GLU A 167 19.69 8.98 12.49
N GLN A 168 20.11 7.72 12.35
CA GLN A 168 21.05 7.07 13.26
C GLN A 168 22.51 7.23 12.86
N GLN A 169 22.82 8.13 11.92
CA GLN A 169 24.17 8.43 11.45
C GLN A 169 24.92 7.22 10.88
N ILE A 170 24.18 6.24 10.35
CA ILE A 170 24.75 5.11 9.62
C ILE A 170 25.17 5.61 8.24
N GLY A 171 26.42 5.39 7.87
CA GLY A 171 26.99 5.89 6.62
C GLY A 171 26.78 4.96 5.43
N ILE A 172 26.50 3.68 5.65
CA ILE A 172 26.42 2.67 4.58
C ILE A 172 25.26 1.72 4.82
N VAL A 173 24.46 1.53 3.77
CA VAL A 173 23.49 0.45 3.66
C VAL A 173 23.95 -0.48 2.55
N ALA A 174 24.09 -1.75 2.85
CA ALA A 174 24.50 -2.79 1.88
C ALA A 174 23.54 -3.98 1.91
N GLY A 175 23.67 -4.89 0.96
CA GLY A 175 22.90 -6.12 0.94
C GLY A 175 23.46 -7.14 -0.04
N TRP A 176 23.15 -8.39 0.20
CA TRP A 176 23.54 -9.51 -0.63
C TRP A 176 22.43 -9.90 -1.59
N LEU A 177 22.77 -10.14 -2.84
CA LEU A 177 21.89 -10.73 -3.84
C LEU A 177 22.31 -12.20 -4.07
N SER A 178 21.47 -13.11 -3.63
CA SER A 178 21.76 -14.52 -3.63
C SER A 178 21.83 -15.11 -5.06
N PRO A 179 22.53 -16.23 -5.28
CA PRO A 179 22.51 -16.92 -6.57
C PRO A 179 21.11 -17.36 -7.01
N ALA A 180 20.18 -17.56 -6.08
CA ALA A 180 18.79 -17.88 -6.36
C ALA A 180 18.08 -16.75 -7.12
N ASP A 181 18.51 -15.51 -6.93
CA ASP A 181 17.96 -14.31 -7.57
C ASP A 181 18.45 -14.10 -9.00
N ARG A 182 19.35 -14.94 -9.52
CA ARG A 182 19.98 -14.79 -10.83
C ARG A 182 18.99 -14.49 -11.96
N LYS A 183 17.86 -15.20 -11.98
CA LYS A 183 16.81 -15.00 -12.99
C LYS A 183 16.15 -13.61 -12.91
N CYS A 184 16.30 -12.93 -11.79
CA CYS A 184 15.71 -11.61 -11.50
C CYS A 184 16.75 -10.49 -11.52
N HIS A 185 18.05 -10.75 -11.75
CA HIS A 185 19.13 -9.77 -11.66
C HIS A 185 18.82 -8.45 -12.41
N GLY A 186 18.29 -8.55 -13.62
CA GLY A 186 17.94 -7.33 -14.38
C GLY A 186 16.82 -6.49 -13.76
N LYS A 187 15.86 -7.16 -13.07
CA LYS A 187 14.78 -6.46 -12.35
C LYS A 187 15.28 -5.90 -11.02
N LEU A 188 16.09 -6.65 -10.30
CA LEU A 188 16.70 -6.25 -9.04
C LEU A 188 17.64 -5.07 -9.24
N ARG A 189 18.48 -5.10 -10.29
CA ARG A 189 19.32 -3.96 -10.65
C ARG A 189 18.49 -2.69 -10.79
N LYS A 190 17.45 -2.69 -11.66
CA LYS A 190 16.57 -1.54 -11.88
C LYS A 190 15.84 -1.09 -10.62
N PHE A 191 15.50 -2.01 -9.72
CA PHE A 191 14.86 -1.72 -8.45
C PHE A 191 15.80 -0.96 -7.53
N TYR A 192 17.01 -1.47 -7.31
CA TYR A 192 17.99 -0.88 -6.41
C TYR A 192 18.62 0.40 -6.95
N GLU A 193 18.93 0.48 -8.26
CA GLU A 193 19.46 1.69 -8.91
C GLU A 193 18.48 2.88 -8.79
N ARG A 194 17.17 2.64 -8.90
CA ARG A 194 16.15 3.69 -8.65
C ARG A 194 16.19 4.24 -7.24
N LEU A 195 16.63 3.44 -6.29
CA LEU A 195 16.82 3.83 -4.90
C LEU A 195 18.27 4.24 -4.60
N GLN A 196 19.04 4.57 -5.65
CA GLN A 196 20.42 5.08 -5.58
C GLN A 196 21.41 4.11 -4.93
N PHE A 197 21.19 2.80 -5.10
CA PHE A 197 22.21 1.81 -4.80
C PHE A 197 23.09 1.54 -6.01
N ASP A 198 24.38 1.39 -5.78
CA ASP A 198 25.27 0.73 -6.71
C ASP A 198 25.05 -0.78 -6.65
N VAL A 199 24.96 -1.44 -7.82
CA VAL A 199 24.64 -2.86 -7.93
C VAL A 199 25.74 -3.59 -8.70
N TYR A 200 26.39 -4.54 -8.05
CA TYR A 200 27.47 -5.34 -8.62
C TYR A 200 27.05 -6.81 -8.66
N PHE A 201 27.19 -7.45 -9.83
CA PHE A 201 27.03 -8.89 -9.99
C PHE A 201 28.39 -9.52 -10.26
N LEU A 202 28.67 -10.60 -9.55
CA LEU A 202 29.91 -11.35 -9.64
C LEU A 202 29.73 -12.52 -10.62
N PRO A 203 30.43 -12.52 -11.76
CA PRO A 203 30.21 -13.53 -12.80
C PRO A 203 30.46 -14.96 -12.33
N ASP A 204 31.48 -15.14 -11.50
CA ASP A 204 32.00 -16.45 -11.11
C ASP A 204 31.09 -17.19 -10.10
N SER A 205 30.38 -16.43 -9.24
CA SER A 205 29.53 -17.00 -8.19
C SER A 205 28.03 -16.87 -8.45
N ASN A 206 27.64 -16.10 -9.47
CA ASN A 206 26.26 -15.69 -9.70
C ASN A 206 25.62 -14.93 -8.52
N GLU A 207 26.43 -14.43 -7.62
CA GLU A 207 26.03 -13.57 -6.52
C GLU A 207 26.08 -12.10 -6.95
N GLY A 208 25.43 -11.27 -6.16
CA GLY A 208 25.55 -9.83 -6.31
C GLY A 208 25.63 -9.15 -4.95
N VAL A 209 26.02 -7.90 -4.98
CA VAL A 209 26.04 -7.05 -3.81
C VAL A 209 25.53 -5.67 -4.18
N ILE A 210 24.76 -5.09 -3.28
CA ILE A 210 24.28 -3.73 -3.37
C ILE A 210 24.91 -2.88 -2.29
N ILE A 211 25.17 -1.63 -2.59
CA ILE A 211 25.70 -0.67 -1.61
C ILE A 211 25.16 0.72 -1.89
N ARG A 212 24.81 1.43 -0.83
CA ARG A 212 24.47 2.84 -0.88
C ARG A 212 25.20 3.58 0.24
N ARG A 213 25.93 4.64 -0.10
CA ARG A 213 26.50 5.60 0.86
C ARG A 213 25.45 6.67 1.16
N LEU A 214 25.25 6.99 2.44
CA LEU A 214 24.17 7.87 2.91
C LEU A 214 24.65 9.30 3.16
#